data_a63e87b0d26a5277ad63b53270394ed5
#
_entry.id   a63e87b0d26a5277ad63b53270394ed5
#
_cell.length_a   1.000
_cell.length_b   1.000
_cell.length_c   1.000
_cell.angle_alpha   90.00
_cell.angle_beta   90.00
_cell.angle_gamma   90.00
#
_symmetry.space_group_name_H-M   'P 1'
#
loop_
_entity.id
_entity.type
_entity.pdbx_description
1 polymer ?
#
loop_
_entity_poly.entity_id
_entity_poly.type
_entity_poly.pdbx_seq_one_letter_code
_entity_poly.pdbx_strand_id
1 'polypeptide(L)'
;MNRITNLFNTKKNGILSVFFTAGYPNLDDTKKILKELENKGIDMVEIGIPFSDPMADGPVIQEASTAALRNGMSLHVLFEQLEDIRQDVHIPIILMGYLNPIMQYGFEAFCRKCALTGVDGMIIPDLPFADYMKEYKAIAERNKIGRAHV
;
A
#
# COMPACT_ATOMS: atom_id res chain seq x y z
N MET A 1 13.09 13.34 3.66
CA MET A 1 13.12 12.12 4.52
C MET A 1 11.76 11.45 4.37
N ASN A 2 11.72 10.13 4.18
CA ASN A 2 10.47 9.36 4.04
C ASN A 2 9.74 9.33 5.39
N ARG A 3 8.37 9.34 5.40
CA ARG A 3 7.56 9.34 6.63
C ARG A 3 7.79 8.11 7.49
N ILE A 4 8.07 6.94 6.90
CA ILE A 4 8.42 5.72 7.63
C ILE A 4 9.70 5.95 8.42
N THR A 5 10.75 6.45 7.79
CA THR A 5 12.03 6.74 8.47
C THR A 5 11.83 7.76 9.59
N ASN A 6 11.03 8.78 9.36
CA ASN A 6 10.73 9.80 10.39
C ASN A 6 9.99 9.19 11.58
N LEU A 7 8.98 8.33 11.33
CA LEU A 7 8.23 7.64 12.38
C LEU A 7 9.17 6.83 13.27
N PHE A 8 10.03 5.99 12.70
CA PHE A 8 10.98 5.16 13.47
C PHE A 8 12.09 5.95 14.15
N ASN A 9 12.40 7.16 13.69
CA ASN A 9 13.34 8.05 14.36
C ASN A 9 12.73 8.74 15.58
N THR A 10 11.44 9.05 15.52
CA THR A 10 10.73 9.80 16.57
C THR A 10 10.07 8.89 17.60
N LYS A 11 9.55 7.73 17.20
CA LYS A 11 8.88 6.77 18.07
C LYS A 11 9.63 5.46 18.09
N LYS A 12 10.23 5.11 19.25
CA LYS A 12 11.12 3.95 19.38
C LYS A 12 10.42 2.66 19.79
N ASN A 13 9.21 2.73 20.31
CA ASN A 13 8.39 1.58 20.71
C ASN A 13 6.90 1.89 20.59
N GLY A 14 6.07 0.85 20.70
CA GLY A 14 4.61 1.00 20.66
C GLY A 14 4.09 1.52 19.32
N ILE A 15 4.78 1.30 18.21
CA ILE A 15 4.29 1.63 16.86
C ILE A 15 3.21 0.61 16.49
N LEU A 16 2.04 1.13 16.11
CA LEU A 16 0.92 0.33 15.66
C LEU A 16 0.68 0.56 14.16
N SER A 17 0.84 -0.51 13.38
CA SER A 17 0.43 -0.56 11.97
C SER A 17 -0.88 -1.31 11.83
N VAL A 18 -1.79 -0.84 10.98
CA VAL A 18 -3.07 -1.48 10.69
C VAL A 18 -3.17 -1.76 9.20
N PHE A 19 -3.51 -3.01 8.87
CA PHE A 19 -3.80 -3.45 7.51
C PHE A 19 -5.31 -3.39 7.24
N PHE A 20 -5.68 -2.94 6.03
CA PHE A 20 -7.03 -3.10 5.51
C PHE A 20 -7.03 -3.23 3.98
N THR A 21 -8.06 -3.84 3.42
CA THR A 21 -8.20 -4.03 1.97
C THR A 21 -8.84 -2.82 1.31
N ALA A 22 -8.22 -2.26 0.27
CA ALA A 22 -8.78 -1.17 -0.51
C ALA A 22 -10.11 -1.57 -1.17
N GLY A 23 -11.12 -0.70 -1.12
CA GLY A 23 -12.42 -0.94 -1.74
C GLY A 23 -13.33 -1.91 -0.98
N TYR A 24 -13.03 -2.19 0.29
CA TYR A 24 -13.84 -3.02 1.17
C TYR A 24 -14.18 -2.24 2.46
N PRO A 25 -15.40 -2.35 3.01
CA PRO A 25 -16.57 -3.08 2.45
C PRO A 25 -17.20 -2.44 1.21
N ASN A 26 -17.04 -1.11 1.00
CA ASN A 26 -17.52 -0.41 -0.18
C ASN A 26 -16.37 0.22 -0.96
N LEU A 27 -16.58 0.45 -2.25
CA LEU A 27 -15.54 0.98 -3.15
C LEU A 27 -14.90 2.27 -2.61
N ASP A 28 -15.70 3.20 -2.09
CA ASP A 28 -15.26 4.54 -1.67
C ASP A 28 -14.84 4.63 -0.20
N ASP A 29 -14.71 3.51 0.50
CA ASP A 29 -14.39 3.54 1.93
C ASP A 29 -12.90 3.71 2.24
N THR A 30 -12.02 3.46 1.28
CA THR A 30 -10.56 3.53 1.47
C THR A 30 -10.11 4.85 2.11
N LYS A 31 -10.52 5.97 1.56
CA LYS A 31 -10.16 7.31 2.06
C LYS A 31 -10.74 7.59 3.44
N LYS A 32 -11.98 7.15 3.71
CA LYS A 32 -12.64 7.30 5.00
C LYS A 32 -11.91 6.49 6.09
N ILE A 33 -11.57 5.24 5.78
CA ILE A 33 -10.84 4.36 6.70
C ILE A 33 -9.48 4.97 7.05
N LEU A 34 -8.72 5.47 6.07
CA LEU A 34 -7.43 6.13 6.31
C LEU A 34 -7.55 7.30 7.29
N LYS A 35 -8.52 8.18 7.08
CA LYS A 35 -8.76 9.34 7.96
C LYS A 35 -9.13 8.91 9.37
N GLU A 36 -10.01 7.93 9.51
CA GLU A 36 -10.42 7.43 10.83
C GLU A 36 -9.28 6.74 11.58
N LEU A 37 -8.45 5.97 10.90
CA LEU A 37 -7.29 5.33 11.51
C LEU A 37 -6.30 6.38 12.07
N GLU A 38 -5.98 7.41 11.30
CA GLU A 38 -5.14 8.50 11.80
C GLU A 38 -5.78 9.25 12.97
N ASN A 39 -7.08 9.57 12.89
CA ASN A 39 -7.82 10.23 13.97
C ASN A 39 -7.84 9.40 15.27
N LYS A 40 -7.72 8.06 15.17
CA LYS A 40 -7.64 7.16 16.32
C LYS A 40 -6.22 6.92 16.83
N GLY A 41 -5.22 7.59 16.25
CA GLY A 41 -3.84 7.53 16.71
C GLY A 41 -3.05 6.34 16.20
N ILE A 42 -3.47 5.72 15.08
CA ILE A 42 -2.67 4.71 14.39
C ILE A 42 -1.43 5.37 13.79
N ASP A 43 -0.29 4.71 13.92
CA ASP A 43 1.00 5.27 13.52
C ASP A 43 1.33 5.07 12.04
N MET A 44 0.84 3.99 11.44
CA MET A 44 1.13 3.61 10.08
C MET A 44 0.01 2.72 9.53
N VAL A 45 -0.20 2.75 8.23
CA VAL A 45 -1.25 1.97 7.58
C VAL A 45 -0.70 1.19 6.39
N GLU A 46 -1.15 -0.06 6.27
CA GLU A 46 -0.89 -0.94 5.14
C GLU A 46 -2.20 -1.14 4.36
N ILE A 47 -2.24 -0.67 3.11
CA ILE A 47 -3.41 -0.82 2.24
C ILE A 47 -3.21 -2.02 1.35
N GLY A 48 -4.06 -3.05 1.50
CA GLY A 48 -4.06 -4.23 0.66
C GLY A 48 -4.61 -3.93 -0.73
N ILE A 49 -3.84 -4.25 -1.75
CA ILE A 49 -4.26 -4.22 -3.16
C ILE A 49 -5.03 -5.51 -3.44
N PRO A 50 -6.35 -5.46 -3.78
CA PRO A 50 -7.11 -6.67 -4.03
C PRO A 50 -6.57 -7.46 -5.22
N PHE A 51 -6.56 -8.79 -5.09
CA PHE A 51 -6.12 -9.70 -6.13
C PHE A 51 -7.03 -10.93 -6.19
N SER A 52 -7.27 -11.46 -7.40
CA SER A 52 -8.16 -12.60 -7.63
C SER A 52 -7.60 -13.94 -7.13
N ASP A 53 -6.25 -14.04 -7.07
CA ASP A 53 -5.54 -15.28 -6.76
C ASP A 53 -4.59 -15.12 -5.57
N PRO A 54 -5.08 -14.76 -4.37
CA PRO A 54 -4.27 -14.42 -3.21
C PRO A 54 -3.77 -15.69 -2.49
N MET A 55 -2.73 -16.32 -3.02
CA MET A 55 -2.24 -17.64 -2.57
C MET A 55 -1.71 -17.68 -1.13
N ALA A 56 -1.26 -16.55 -0.59
CA ALA A 56 -0.68 -16.45 0.75
C ALA A 56 -1.67 -15.95 1.81
N ASP A 57 -2.84 -15.45 1.42
CA ASP A 57 -3.80 -14.85 2.33
C ASP A 57 -4.76 -15.89 2.94
N GLY A 58 -5.16 -15.64 4.18
CA GLY A 58 -6.22 -16.41 4.83
C GLY A 58 -7.64 -16.04 4.33
N PRO A 59 -8.67 -16.82 4.73
CA PRO A 59 -10.02 -16.69 4.17
C PRO A 59 -10.62 -15.29 4.35
N VAL A 60 -10.35 -14.60 5.44
CA VAL A 60 -10.87 -13.26 5.73
C VAL A 60 -10.37 -12.24 4.71
N ILE A 61 -9.07 -12.24 4.42
CA ILE A 61 -8.48 -11.33 3.44
C ILE A 61 -8.90 -11.72 2.01
N GLN A 62 -8.99 -13.01 1.70
CA GLN A 62 -9.52 -13.48 0.43
C GLN A 62 -10.95 -13.01 0.17
N GLU A 63 -11.81 -13.08 1.19
CA GLU A 63 -13.19 -12.60 1.10
C GLU A 63 -13.25 -11.10 0.88
N ALA A 64 -12.48 -10.32 1.65
CA ALA A 64 -12.38 -8.88 1.49
C ALA A 64 -11.87 -8.49 0.08
N SER A 65 -10.83 -9.16 -0.42
CA SER A 65 -10.31 -8.96 -1.79
C SER A 65 -11.38 -9.27 -2.85
N THR A 66 -12.08 -10.38 -2.71
CA THR A 66 -13.15 -10.76 -3.64
C THR A 66 -14.27 -9.73 -3.66
N ALA A 67 -14.70 -9.25 -2.49
CA ALA A 67 -15.71 -8.22 -2.38
C ALA A 67 -15.24 -6.89 -2.99
N ALA A 68 -14.00 -6.48 -2.71
CA ALA A 68 -13.41 -5.26 -3.27
C ALA A 68 -13.33 -5.29 -4.80
N LEU A 69 -12.93 -6.42 -5.40
CA LEU A 69 -12.90 -6.61 -6.85
C LEU A 69 -14.31 -6.53 -7.45
N ARG A 70 -15.31 -7.14 -6.81
CA ARG A 70 -16.73 -7.02 -7.21
C ARG A 70 -17.24 -5.59 -7.13
N ASN A 71 -16.76 -4.81 -6.17
CA ASN A 71 -17.06 -3.39 -6.04
C ASN A 71 -16.40 -2.54 -7.15
N GLY A 72 -15.48 -3.10 -7.94
CA GLY A 72 -14.79 -2.41 -9.02
C GLY A 72 -13.42 -1.84 -8.63
N MET A 73 -12.84 -2.24 -7.49
CA MET A 73 -11.51 -1.78 -7.10
C MET A 73 -10.43 -2.30 -8.06
N SER A 74 -9.51 -1.43 -8.39
CA SER A 74 -8.30 -1.68 -9.18
C SER A 74 -7.18 -0.73 -8.74
N LEU A 75 -5.95 -0.96 -9.19
CA LEU A 75 -4.84 -0.01 -8.93
C LEU A 75 -5.12 1.39 -9.49
N HIS A 76 -5.80 1.51 -10.62
CA HIS A 76 -6.18 2.81 -11.17
C HIS A 76 -7.15 3.54 -10.25
N VAL A 77 -8.22 2.88 -9.82
CA VAL A 77 -9.20 3.44 -8.88
C VAL A 77 -8.57 3.78 -7.54
N LEU A 78 -7.70 2.90 -7.02
CA LEU A 78 -6.99 3.17 -5.77
C LEU A 78 -6.13 4.43 -5.86
N PHE A 79 -5.35 4.59 -6.92
CA PHE A 79 -4.54 5.80 -7.10
C PHE A 79 -5.36 7.06 -7.32
N GLU A 80 -6.51 6.98 -7.99
CA GLU A 80 -7.46 8.11 -8.09
C GLU A 80 -7.98 8.50 -6.71
N GLN A 81 -8.35 7.54 -5.87
CA GLN A 81 -8.80 7.79 -4.51
C GLN A 81 -7.71 8.37 -3.60
N LEU A 82 -6.44 8.06 -3.88
CA LEU A 82 -5.30 8.56 -3.10
C LEU A 82 -4.74 9.91 -3.62
N GLU A 83 -5.23 10.45 -4.73
CA GLU A 83 -4.65 11.63 -5.37
C GLU A 83 -4.50 12.81 -4.40
N ASP A 84 -5.52 13.11 -3.60
CA ASP A 84 -5.52 14.21 -2.62
C ASP A 84 -5.37 13.77 -1.16
N ILE A 85 -5.01 12.51 -0.92
CA ILE A 85 -5.01 11.95 0.43
C ILE A 85 -4.13 12.73 1.41
N ARG A 86 -3.06 13.33 0.93
CA ARG A 86 -2.07 14.04 1.75
C ARG A 86 -2.53 15.42 2.24
N GLN A 87 -3.68 15.87 1.80
CA GLN A 87 -4.34 17.04 2.41
C GLN A 87 -4.90 16.70 3.79
N ASP A 88 -5.29 15.44 4.01
CA ASP A 88 -6.01 15.00 5.19
C ASP A 88 -5.25 13.95 6.05
N VAL A 89 -4.33 13.20 5.45
CA VAL A 89 -3.64 12.06 6.10
C VAL A 89 -2.12 12.25 6.04
N HIS A 90 -1.46 12.21 7.20
CA HIS A 90 -0.04 12.50 7.37
C HIS A 90 0.81 11.30 7.80
N ILE A 91 0.17 10.25 8.36
CA ILE A 91 0.86 9.01 8.75
C ILE A 91 1.42 8.28 7.52
N PRO A 92 2.46 7.44 7.69
CA PRO A 92 2.97 6.59 6.63
C PRO A 92 1.89 5.69 6.02
N ILE A 93 1.86 5.63 4.69
CA ILE A 93 1.00 4.74 3.91
C ILE A 93 1.87 3.78 3.12
N ILE A 94 1.63 2.48 3.29
CA ILE A 94 2.29 1.41 2.56
C ILE A 94 1.23 0.73 1.68
N LEU A 95 1.54 0.43 0.44
CA LEU A 95 0.74 -0.46 -0.39
C LEU A 95 1.28 -1.89 -0.27
N MET A 96 0.40 -2.84 0.00
CA MET A 96 0.74 -4.25 0.09
C MET A 96 -0.05 -5.05 -0.94
N GLY A 97 0.63 -5.85 -1.75
CA GLY A 97 -0.03 -6.67 -2.77
C GLY A 97 0.91 -7.58 -3.51
N TYR A 98 0.32 -8.46 -4.33
CA TYR A 98 1.05 -9.41 -5.14
C TYR A 98 1.71 -8.76 -6.35
N LEU A 99 2.77 -9.40 -6.83
CA LEU A 99 3.58 -8.87 -7.94
C LEU A 99 2.79 -8.75 -9.25
N ASN A 100 1.92 -9.72 -9.57
CA ASN A 100 1.21 -9.75 -10.84
C ASN A 100 0.39 -8.49 -11.15
N PRO A 101 -0.53 -8.00 -10.28
CA PRO A 101 -1.24 -6.75 -10.53
C PRO A 101 -0.31 -5.54 -10.74
N ILE A 102 0.79 -5.49 -9.98
CA ILE A 102 1.77 -4.41 -10.06
C ILE A 102 2.52 -4.47 -11.40
N MET A 103 2.88 -5.68 -11.87
CA MET A 103 3.54 -5.87 -13.16
C MET A 103 2.61 -5.54 -14.32
N GLN A 104 1.34 -5.88 -14.25
CA GLN A 104 0.34 -5.50 -15.26
C GLN A 104 0.13 -4.00 -15.34
N TYR A 105 0.16 -3.31 -14.20
CA TYR A 105 0.15 -1.84 -14.14
C TYR A 105 1.43 -1.22 -14.72
N GLY A 106 2.53 -1.94 -14.60
CA GLY A 106 3.90 -1.50 -14.89
C GLY A 106 4.61 -1.03 -13.64
N PHE A 107 5.68 -1.73 -13.25
CA PHE A 107 6.38 -1.48 -11.97
C PHE A 107 6.88 -0.04 -11.85
N GLU A 108 7.47 0.52 -12.91
CA GLU A 108 7.92 1.92 -12.90
C GLU A 108 6.76 2.91 -12.81
N ALA A 109 5.66 2.67 -13.54
CA ALA A 109 4.45 3.48 -13.47
C ALA A 109 3.82 3.42 -12.07
N PHE A 110 3.80 2.24 -11.46
CA PHE A 110 3.35 2.02 -10.09
C PHE A 110 4.18 2.83 -9.09
N CYS A 111 5.51 2.72 -9.12
CA CYS A 111 6.40 3.47 -8.23
C CYS A 111 6.25 5.00 -8.42
N ARG A 112 6.10 5.46 -9.65
CA ARG A 112 5.87 6.87 -9.94
C ARG A 112 4.52 7.36 -9.39
N LYS A 113 3.45 6.58 -9.54
CA LYS A 113 2.14 6.91 -8.96
C LYS A 113 2.17 6.89 -7.43
N CYS A 114 2.85 5.92 -6.82
CA CYS A 114 3.10 5.92 -5.37
C CYS A 114 3.76 7.24 -4.92
N ALA A 115 4.81 7.68 -5.61
CA ALA A 115 5.49 8.94 -5.29
C ALA A 115 4.56 10.16 -5.43
N LEU A 116 3.78 10.23 -6.51
CA LEU A 116 2.86 11.34 -6.78
C LEU A 116 1.71 11.43 -5.76
N THR A 117 1.17 10.28 -5.34
CA THR A 117 0.09 10.23 -4.33
C THR A 117 0.61 10.27 -2.89
N GLY A 118 1.93 10.26 -2.72
CA GLY A 118 2.57 10.32 -1.41
C GLY A 118 2.56 9.01 -0.64
N VAL A 119 2.40 7.86 -1.30
CA VAL A 119 2.64 6.55 -0.71
C VAL A 119 4.12 6.43 -0.33
N ASP A 120 4.41 5.92 0.86
CA ASP A 120 5.76 5.92 1.44
C ASP A 120 6.53 4.62 1.21
N GLY A 121 5.83 3.51 1.01
CA GLY A 121 6.45 2.21 0.85
C GLY A 121 5.57 1.18 0.17
N MET A 122 6.18 0.03 -0.12
CA MET A 122 5.49 -1.12 -0.70
C MET A 122 5.93 -2.42 -0.02
N ILE A 123 5.01 -3.38 0.08
CA ILE A 123 5.26 -4.76 0.49
C ILE A 123 4.75 -5.66 -0.64
N ILE A 124 5.64 -6.45 -1.24
CA ILE A 124 5.32 -7.38 -2.32
C ILE A 124 5.85 -8.76 -1.89
N PRO A 125 5.02 -9.57 -1.20
CA PRO A 125 5.48 -10.80 -0.55
C PRO A 125 6.04 -11.86 -1.51
N ASP A 126 5.52 -11.91 -2.73
CA ASP A 126 5.90 -12.87 -3.77
C ASP A 126 6.98 -12.36 -4.73
N LEU A 127 7.60 -11.20 -4.44
CA LEU A 127 8.76 -10.71 -5.20
C LEU A 127 10.07 -11.22 -4.58
N PRO A 128 10.79 -12.15 -5.25
CA PRO A 128 12.05 -12.66 -4.72
C PRO A 128 13.09 -11.55 -4.53
N PHE A 129 13.86 -11.65 -3.44
CA PHE A 129 14.85 -10.63 -3.10
C PHE A 129 15.91 -10.43 -4.19
N ALA A 130 16.37 -11.53 -4.80
CA ALA A 130 17.37 -11.46 -5.88
C ALA A 130 16.85 -10.69 -7.10
N ASP A 131 15.59 -10.92 -7.48
CA ASP A 131 14.97 -10.24 -8.61
C ASP A 131 14.75 -8.76 -8.28
N TYR A 132 14.31 -8.45 -7.06
CA TYR A 132 14.22 -7.06 -6.61
C TYR A 132 15.55 -6.34 -6.71
N MET A 133 16.62 -6.92 -6.17
CA MET A 133 17.95 -6.30 -6.18
C MET A 133 18.44 -6.03 -7.60
N LYS A 134 18.18 -6.94 -8.53
CA LYS A 134 18.66 -6.89 -9.91
C LYS A 134 17.84 -5.92 -10.79
N GLU A 135 16.52 -5.94 -10.67
CA GLU A 135 15.63 -5.32 -11.65
C GLU A 135 14.84 -4.12 -11.10
N TYR A 136 14.41 -4.17 -9.84
CA TYR A 136 13.41 -3.25 -9.31
C TYR A 136 13.93 -2.22 -8.32
N LYS A 137 15.03 -2.52 -7.63
CA LYS A 137 15.59 -1.65 -6.59
C LYS A 137 15.86 -0.23 -7.08
N ALA A 138 16.57 -0.09 -8.19
CA ALA A 138 16.94 1.21 -8.72
C ALA A 138 15.70 2.06 -9.08
N ILE A 139 14.62 1.42 -9.53
CA ILE A 139 13.35 2.09 -9.85
C ILE A 139 12.67 2.58 -8.57
N ALA A 140 12.58 1.73 -7.55
CA ALA A 140 11.98 2.09 -6.26
C ALA A 140 12.74 3.22 -5.57
N GLU A 141 14.07 3.13 -5.49
CA GLU A 141 14.93 4.14 -4.86
C GLU A 141 14.85 5.50 -5.58
N ARG A 142 14.85 5.52 -6.92
CA ARG A 142 14.68 6.74 -7.71
C ARG A 142 13.35 7.44 -7.41
N ASN A 143 12.30 6.69 -7.15
CA ASN A 143 11.00 7.21 -6.77
C ASN A 143 10.84 7.41 -5.25
N LYS A 144 11.88 7.18 -4.45
CA LYS A 144 11.89 7.31 -2.98
C LYS A 144 10.85 6.44 -2.26
N ILE A 145 10.51 5.31 -2.84
CA ILE A 145 9.58 4.34 -2.27
C ILE A 145 10.37 3.35 -1.43
N GLY A 146 10.02 3.28 -0.13
CA GLY A 146 10.54 2.27 0.78
C GLY A 146 10.04 0.87 0.44
N ARG A 147 10.80 -0.17 0.79
CA ARG A 147 10.39 -1.56 0.70
C ARG A 147 10.66 -2.29 2.00
N ALA A 148 9.66 -3.04 2.48
CA ALA A 148 9.89 -4.06 3.49
C ALA A 148 10.34 -5.37 2.81
N HIS A 149 11.36 -6.00 3.38
CA HIS A 149 11.76 -7.37 3.04
C HIS A 149 11.13 -8.31 4.08
N VAL A 150 10.48 -9.33 3.59
CA VAL A 150 9.98 -10.43 4.40
C VAL A 150 10.92 -11.62 4.23
#